data_2e843f784dd4f388e125aca316e8d922
#
_entry.id   2e843f784dd4f388e125aca316e8d922
#
_cell.length_a   1.000
_cell.length_b   1.000
_cell.length_c   1.000
_cell.angle_alpha   90.00
_cell.angle_beta   90.00
_cell.angle_gamma   90.00
#
_symmetry.space_group_name_H-M   'P 1'
#
loop_
_entity.id
_entity.type
_entity.pdbx_description
1 polymer ?
#
loop_
_entity_poly.entity_id
_entity_poly.type
_entity_poly.pdbx_seq_one_letter_code
_entity_poly.pdbx_strand_id
1 'polypeptide(L)'
;MPKAREIVSFDIGNDSIKAVVVDYSEGYGKVIAFSNVKTRGVESGEIKDVIALNESMSQVIDDLEDQAGRELKGQILVSSGCGDFTLTEIREEILLSEKEGSEISEEHVNKLTDNLLNDIFQSNERNSLHLFVKKYILDDKKIVVNPVGMKANKLEAVYSIVMGNETYKNVVEYATKDILGEAEYYISFISTAEAVLSNEEKDMGVLHVDLGYNTTSVTLYYANTPVELQRMDMAMKNVIKDIKEVLKTSFQEAERLLKTYGVAVYLDVEPTPIEYKGLDKRSIQKTD
;
A
#
# COMPACT_ATOMS: atom_id res chain seq x y z
N MET A 1 -23.76 0.73 -3.13
CA MET A 1 -23.50 2.04 -2.48
C MET A 1 -23.39 3.10 -3.57
N PRO A 2 -23.90 4.32 -3.43
CA PRO A 2 -23.60 5.37 -4.39
C PRO A 2 -22.08 5.58 -4.36
N LYS A 3 -21.44 5.51 -5.53
CA LYS A 3 -19.99 5.80 -5.63
C LYS A 3 -19.76 7.22 -5.09
N ALA A 4 -18.86 7.36 -4.12
CA ALA A 4 -18.44 8.66 -3.65
C ALA A 4 -18.01 9.50 -4.86
N ARG A 5 -18.49 10.73 -4.94
CA ARG A 5 -18.12 11.64 -6.05
C ARG A 5 -16.70 12.17 -5.87
N GLU A 6 -16.21 12.18 -4.66
CA GLU A 6 -14.88 12.64 -4.32
C GLU A 6 -14.18 11.60 -3.44
N ILE A 7 -12.91 11.39 -3.73
CA ILE A 7 -12.02 10.53 -2.95
C ILE A 7 -10.82 11.37 -2.52
N VAL A 8 -10.51 11.31 -1.23
CA VAL A 8 -9.29 11.89 -0.65
C VAL A 8 -8.40 10.74 -0.21
N SER A 9 -7.25 10.59 -0.84
CA SER A 9 -6.32 9.51 -0.53
C SER A 9 -5.04 10.03 0.10
N PHE A 10 -4.64 9.44 1.22
CA PHE A 10 -3.39 9.72 1.93
C PHE A 10 -2.47 8.51 1.86
N ASP A 11 -1.19 8.73 1.56
CA ASP A 11 -0.12 7.75 1.68
C ASP A 11 0.85 8.22 2.78
N ILE A 12 0.83 7.53 3.92
CA ILE A 12 1.67 7.84 5.07
C ILE A 12 2.98 7.07 4.95
N GLY A 13 3.96 7.71 4.34
CA GLY A 13 5.32 7.16 4.21
C GLY A 13 6.26 7.59 5.34
N ASN A 14 7.43 6.93 5.41
CA ASN A 14 8.46 7.26 6.40
C ASN A 14 9.18 8.59 6.12
N ASP A 15 9.22 9.06 4.88
CA ASP A 15 9.87 10.31 4.46
C ASP A 15 8.87 11.43 4.27
N SER A 16 7.75 11.14 3.64
CA SER A 16 6.71 12.13 3.33
C SER A 16 5.32 11.52 3.39
N ILE A 17 4.36 12.35 3.76
CA ILE A 17 2.94 12.10 3.58
C ILE A 17 2.55 12.72 2.24
N LYS A 18 2.01 11.89 1.35
CA LYS A 18 1.45 12.35 0.08
C LYS A 18 -0.05 12.23 0.13
N ALA A 19 -0.75 13.19 -0.44
CA ALA A 19 -2.19 13.10 -0.53
C ALA A 19 -2.71 13.70 -1.83
N VAL A 20 -3.87 13.20 -2.26
CA VAL A 20 -4.54 13.63 -3.48
C VAL A 20 -6.04 13.68 -3.28
N VAL A 21 -6.67 14.69 -3.85
CA VAL A 21 -8.12 14.80 -3.97
C VAL A 21 -8.51 14.53 -5.42
N VAL A 22 -9.37 13.54 -5.62
CA VAL A 22 -9.87 13.14 -6.95
C VAL A 22 -11.37 13.27 -7.01
N ASP A 23 -11.88 14.02 -7.99
CA ASP A 23 -13.31 14.16 -8.28
C ASP A 23 -13.72 13.21 -9.42
N TYR A 24 -14.78 12.43 -9.21
CA TYR A 24 -15.39 11.51 -10.17
C TYR A 24 -16.77 11.97 -10.66
N SER A 25 -17.15 13.22 -10.44
CA SER A 25 -18.48 13.74 -10.80
C SER A 25 -18.77 13.65 -12.30
N GLU A 26 -17.75 13.70 -13.15
CA GLU A 26 -17.86 13.61 -14.62
C GLU A 26 -17.70 12.18 -15.16
N GLY A 27 -17.62 11.15 -14.30
CA GLY A 27 -17.46 9.76 -14.70
C GLY A 27 -16.02 9.31 -14.93
N TYR A 28 -15.05 10.20 -14.80
CA TYR A 28 -13.61 9.93 -14.80
C TYR A 28 -12.94 10.64 -13.63
N GLY A 29 -11.76 10.14 -13.21
CA GLY A 29 -11.02 10.74 -12.10
C GLY A 29 -10.29 12.02 -12.53
N LYS A 30 -10.60 13.15 -11.89
CA LYS A 30 -9.91 14.42 -12.08
C LYS A 30 -9.20 14.81 -10.80
N VAL A 31 -7.88 14.96 -10.85
CA VAL A 31 -7.11 15.45 -9.69
C VAL A 31 -7.45 16.94 -9.47
N ILE A 32 -7.92 17.22 -8.26
CA ILE A 32 -8.32 18.59 -7.83
C ILE A 32 -7.19 19.23 -7.02
N ALA A 33 -6.57 18.48 -6.12
CA ALA A 33 -5.49 18.96 -5.26
C ALA A 33 -4.48 17.83 -5.00
N PHE A 34 -3.24 18.22 -4.70
CA PHE A 34 -2.16 17.31 -4.33
C PHE A 34 -1.25 17.95 -3.31
N SER A 35 -0.87 17.22 -2.27
CA SER A 35 0.10 17.66 -1.26
C SER A 35 1.19 16.60 -1.05
N ASN A 36 2.38 17.07 -0.68
CA ASN A 36 3.53 16.25 -0.32
C ASN A 36 4.31 16.96 0.79
N VAL A 37 4.10 16.53 2.03
CA VAL A 37 4.69 17.12 3.23
C VAL A 37 5.66 16.13 3.88
N LYS A 38 6.76 16.63 4.43
CA LYS A 38 7.73 15.81 5.17
C LYS A 38 7.04 15.16 6.37
N THR A 39 7.14 13.84 6.48
CA THR A 39 6.60 13.10 7.64
C THR A 39 7.42 13.40 8.88
N ARG A 40 6.75 13.72 9.97
CA ARG A 40 7.30 13.77 11.33
C ARG A 40 6.63 12.71 12.19
N GLY A 41 7.32 12.25 13.22
CA GLY A 41 6.77 11.26 14.16
C GLY A 41 6.80 9.80 13.68
N VAL A 42 7.32 9.51 12.48
CA VAL A 42 7.49 8.15 11.94
C VAL A 42 8.97 7.84 11.78
N GLU A 43 9.44 6.75 12.37
CA GLU A 43 10.81 6.27 12.27
C GLU A 43 10.86 4.76 12.05
N SER A 44 11.65 4.32 11.08
CA SER A 44 11.86 2.88 10.76
C SER A 44 10.57 2.07 10.59
N GLY A 45 9.55 2.68 9.96
CA GLY A 45 8.27 2.02 9.74
C GLY A 45 7.36 1.96 10.98
N GLU A 46 7.69 2.68 12.05
CA GLU A 46 6.88 2.79 13.25
C GLU A 46 6.53 4.24 13.56
N ILE A 47 5.34 4.50 14.07
CA ILE A 47 4.96 5.80 14.59
C ILE A 47 5.55 5.92 16.01
N LYS A 48 6.45 6.88 16.20
CA LYS A 48 7.11 7.16 17.49
C LYS A 48 6.51 8.37 18.19
N ASP A 49 5.91 9.29 17.45
CA ASP A 49 5.31 10.53 17.97
C ASP A 49 4.02 10.84 17.19
N VAL A 50 2.88 10.54 17.80
CA VAL A 50 1.55 10.77 17.24
C VAL A 50 1.27 12.27 17.04
N ILE A 51 1.75 13.13 17.96
CA ILE A 51 1.51 14.57 17.88
C ILE A 51 2.23 15.15 16.66
N ALA A 52 3.50 14.80 16.48
CA ALA A 52 4.27 15.25 15.33
C ALA A 52 3.71 14.71 13.99
N LEU A 53 3.17 13.48 13.98
CA LEU A 53 2.48 12.95 12.81
C LEU A 53 1.20 13.75 12.51
N ASN A 54 0.41 14.04 13.53
CA ASN A 54 -0.83 14.80 13.41
C ASN A 54 -0.58 16.22 12.90
N GLU A 55 0.49 16.88 13.34
CA GLU A 55 0.89 18.18 12.78
C GLU A 55 1.24 18.08 11.29
N SER A 56 1.92 17.02 10.87
CA SER A 56 2.22 16.80 9.44
C SER A 56 0.95 16.50 8.64
N MET A 57 0.02 15.73 9.21
CA MET A 57 -1.29 15.45 8.58
C MET A 57 -2.14 16.71 8.44
N SER A 58 -2.21 17.54 9.48
CA SER A 58 -2.93 18.83 9.43
C SER A 58 -2.39 19.73 8.33
N GLN A 59 -1.06 19.81 8.19
CA GLN A 59 -0.46 20.60 7.10
C GLN A 59 -0.86 20.07 5.72
N VAL A 60 -0.93 18.74 5.54
CA VAL A 60 -1.39 18.13 4.27
C VAL A 60 -2.84 18.50 3.99
N ILE A 61 -3.70 18.46 5.01
CA ILE A 61 -5.13 18.81 4.87
C ILE A 61 -5.27 20.27 4.48
N ASP A 62 -4.59 21.18 5.19
CA ASP A 62 -4.60 22.62 4.90
C ASP A 62 -4.15 22.90 3.45
N ASP A 63 -3.05 22.24 3.00
CA ASP A 63 -2.56 22.38 1.62
C ASP A 63 -3.59 21.90 0.57
N LEU A 64 -4.32 20.82 0.86
CA LEU A 64 -5.35 20.29 -0.05
C LEU A 64 -6.59 21.18 -0.07
N GLU A 65 -7.04 21.69 1.08
CA GLU A 65 -8.20 22.56 1.20
C GLU A 65 -7.95 23.93 0.54
N ASP A 66 -6.75 24.48 0.71
CA ASP A 66 -6.33 25.72 0.05
C ASP A 66 -6.37 25.58 -1.47
N GLN A 67 -5.86 24.47 -2.03
CA GLN A 67 -5.91 24.18 -3.46
C GLN A 67 -7.33 23.92 -3.97
N ALA A 68 -8.14 23.20 -3.19
CA ALA A 68 -9.53 22.89 -3.53
C ALA A 68 -10.47 24.11 -3.36
N GLY A 69 -10.06 25.12 -2.58
CA GLY A 69 -10.85 26.31 -2.23
C GLY A 69 -12.06 26.00 -1.33
N ARG A 70 -12.03 24.87 -0.62
CA ARG A 70 -13.11 24.38 0.25
C ARG A 70 -12.63 23.27 1.17
N GLU A 71 -13.39 23.01 2.23
CA GLU A 71 -13.19 21.81 3.08
C GLU A 71 -13.28 20.51 2.26
N LEU A 72 -12.48 19.52 2.64
CA LEU A 72 -12.49 18.21 2.02
C LEU A 72 -13.80 17.47 2.35
N LYS A 73 -14.42 16.92 1.32
CA LYS A 73 -15.69 16.17 1.44
C LYS A 73 -15.61 14.96 0.53
N GLY A 74 -15.55 13.78 1.11
CA GLY A 74 -15.48 12.58 0.30
C GLY A 74 -15.17 11.34 1.12
N GLN A 75 -14.95 10.25 0.42
CA GLN A 75 -14.45 9.03 1.01
C GLN A 75 -12.95 9.19 1.28
N ILE A 76 -12.55 8.95 2.52
CA ILE A 76 -11.14 9.07 2.93
C ILE A 76 -10.50 7.69 2.89
N LEU A 77 -9.42 7.57 2.13
CA LEU A 77 -8.60 6.38 2.02
C LEU A 77 -7.22 6.68 2.58
N VAL A 78 -6.73 5.82 3.44
CA VAL A 78 -5.40 5.96 4.06
C VAL A 78 -4.57 4.73 3.74
N SER A 79 -3.42 4.90 3.13
CA SER A 79 -2.44 3.84 2.96
C SER A 79 -1.19 4.09 3.79
N SER A 80 -0.60 3.01 4.29
CA SER A 80 0.69 3.07 4.98
C SER A 80 1.44 1.74 4.86
N GLY A 81 2.76 1.82 4.83
CA GLY A 81 3.66 0.66 4.93
C GLY A 81 4.25 0.48 6.33
N CYS A 82 3.72 1.19 7.35
CA CYS A 82 4.18 1.07 8.73
C CYS A 82 3.66 -0.22 9.38
N GLY A 83 4.47 -0.88 10.22
CA GLY A 83 4.11 -2.10 10.94
C GLY A 83 4.55 -3.39 10.26
N ASP A 84 4.15 -4.52 10.82
CA ASP A 84 4.41 -5.84 10.25
C ASP A 84 3.16 -6.38 9.58
N PHE A 85 3.37 -7.26 8.60
CA PHE A 85 2.32 -7.79 7.74
C PHE A 85 2.45 -9.30 7.61
N THR A 86 1.32 -9.97 7.51
CA THR A 86 1.24 -11.40 7.27
C THR A 86 0.46 -11.70 6.01
N LEU A 87 0.90 -12.71 5.28
CA LEU A 87 0.17 -13.30 4.17
C LEU A 87 -0.29 -14.69 4.60
N THR A 88 -1.61 -14.93 4.55
CA THR A 88 -2.21 -16.19 5.00
C THR A 88 -3.21 -16.70 3.96
N GLU A 89 -3.26 -18.02 3.78
CA GLU A 89 -4.30 -18.67 2.98
C GLU A 89 -5.41 -19.16 3.91
N ILE A 90 -6.65 -18.76 3.64
CA ILE A 90 -7.84 -19.19 4.38
C ILE A 90 -8.84 -19.79 3.41
N ARG A 91 -9.60 -20.77 3.90
CA ARG A 91 -10.66 -21.44 3.15
C ARG A 91 -11.98 -21.22 3.82
N GLU A 92 -12.98 -20.92 3.02
CA GLU A 92 -14.36 -20.78 3.43
C GLU A 92 -15.26 -21.63 2.55
N GLU A 93 -16.28 -22.28 3.13
CA GLU A 93 -17.16 -23.17 2.39
C GLU A 93 -18.63 -22.97 2.76
N ILE A 94 -19.51 -23.19 1.79
CA ILE A 94 -20.96 -23.24 2.00
C ILE A 94 -21.55 -24.48 1.34
N LEU A 95 -22.51 -25.08 2.03
CA LEU A 95 -23.38 -26.11 1.47
C LEU A 95 -24.53 -25.43 0.72
N LEU A 96 -24.70 -25.80 -0.55
CA LEU A 96 -25.73 -25.26 -1.43
C LEU A 96 -26.97 -26.17 -1.49
N SER A 97 -26.77 -27.48 -1.51
CA SER A 97 -27.82 -28.50 -1.56
C SER A 97 -27.33 -29.82 -1.01
N GLU A 98 -28.25 -30.62 -0.43
CA GLU A 98 -27.92 -31.97 0.07
C GLU A 98 -28.12 -33.07 -1.00
N LYS A 99 -28.90 -32.84 -2.05
CA LYS A 99 -29.33 -33.94 -2.94
C LYS A 99 -29.15 -33.68 -4.43
N GLU A 100 -29.43 -32.47 -4.90
CA GLU A 100 -29.33 -32.10 -6.32
C GLU A 100 -28.52 -30.79 -6.41
N GLY A 101 -27.43 -30.79 -7.17
CA GLY A 101 -26.58 -29.60 -7.29
C GLY A 101 -27.40 -28.33 -7.57
N SER A 102 -27.24 -27.34 -6.75
CA SER A 102 -27.82 -25.99 -6.95
C SER A 102 -26.96 -25.17 -7.89
N GLU A 103 -27.59 -24.33 -8.69
CA GLU A 103 -26.88 -23.35 -9.50
C GLU A 103 -26.27 -22.26 -8.60
N ILE A 104 -25.00 -21.99 -8.79
CA ILE A 104 -24.26 -21.01 -8.02
C ILE A 104 -24.57 -19.61 -8.54
N SER A 105 -25.05 -18.76 -7.66
CA SER A 105 -25.30 -17.34 -7.92
C SER A 105 -24.21 -16.44 -7.34
N GLU A 106 -24.20 -15.16 -7.72
CA GLU A 106 -23.34 -14.15 -7.09
C GLU A 106 -23.60 -14.01 -5.58
N GLU A 107 -24.86 -14.23 -5.13
CA GLU A 107 -25.21 -14.22 -3.70
C GLU A 107 -24.46 -15.31 -2.92
N HIS A 108 -24.30 -16.49 -3.51
CA HIS A 108 -23.52 -17.57 -2.88
C HIS A 108 -22.04 -17.22 -2.76
N VAL A 109 -21.47 -16.57 -3.78
CA VAL A 109 -20.07 -16.08 -3.76
C VAL A 109 -19.90 -14.98 -2.71
N ASN A 110 -20.80 -14.02 -2.67
CA ASN A 110 -20.78 -12.94 -1.68
C ASN A 110 -20.92 -13.49 -0.25
N LYS A 111 -21.78 -14.49 -0.04
CA LYS A 111 -21.96 -15.13 1.25
C LYS A 111 -20.68 -15.79 1.78
N LEU A 112 -19.86 -16.40 0.92
CA LEU A 112 -18.55 -16.91 1.33
C LEU A 112 -17.65 -15.79 1.85
N THR A 113 -17.59 -14.70 1.12
CA THR A 113 -16.79 -13.53 1.53
C THR A 113 -17.30 -12.91 2.81
N ASP A 114 -18.62 -12.76 2.95
CA ASP A 114 -19.24 -12.21 4.16
C ASP A 114 -19.03 -13.10 5.39
N ASN A 115 -19.13 -14.42 5.25
CA ASN A 115 -18.82 -15.37 6.32
C ASN A 115 -17.37 -15.22 6.78
N LEU A 116 -16.43 -15.26 5.85
CA LEU A 116 -15.00 -15.08 6.14
C LEU A 116 -14.72 -13.76 6.87
N LEU A 117 -15.28 -12.65 6.37
CA LEU A 117 -15.09 -11.34 6.98
C LEU A 117 -15.69 -11.30 8.40
N ASN A 118 -16.86 -11.91 8.61
CA ASN A 118 -17.48 -12.00 9.94
C ASN A 118 -16.61 -12.80 10.91
N ASP A 119 -16.02 -13.90 10.48
CA ASP A 119 -15.14 -14.71 11.31
C ASP A 119 -13.85 -13.96 11.69
N ILE A 120 -13.24 -13.27 10.72
CA ILE A 120 -12.08 -12.39 10.97
C ILE A 120 -12.46 -11.26 11.93
N PHE A 121 -13.62 -10.64 11.78
CA PHE A 121 -14.06 -9.54 12.66
C PHE A 121 -14.44 -9.99 14.07
N GLN A 122 -14.94 -11.23 14.25
CA GLN A 122 -15.24 -11.79 15.56
C GLN A 122 -13.98 -12.15 16.35
N SER A 123 -12.89 -12.50 15.68
CA SER A 123 -11.60 -12.81 16.31
C SER A 123 -10.85 -11.60 16.88
N ASN A 124 -11.44 -10.39 16.85
CA ASN A 124 -10.82 -9.10 17.18
C ASN A 124 -9.60 -8.73 16.28
N GLU A 125 -9.34 -9.48 15.24
CA GLU A 125 -8.30 -9.19 14.26
C GLU A 125 -8.80 -8.17 13.23
N ARG A 126 -9.29 -7.01 13.68
CA ARG A 126 -9.74 -5.91 12.82
C ARG A 126 -8.56 -5.16 12.21
N ASN A 127 -7.68 -5.86 11.56
CA ASN A 127 -6.52 -5.26 10.92
C ASN A 127 -6.88 -4.84 9.49
N SER A 128 -6.23 -3.80 8.98
CA SER A 128 -6.32 -3.48 7.56
C SER A 128 -6.00 -4.73 6.77
N LEU A 129 -6.88 -5.12 5.87
CA LEU A 129 -6.71 -6.35 5.14
C LEU A 129 -6.95 -6.14 3.65
N HIS A 130 -6.18 -6.87 2.86
CA HIS A 130 -6.45 -7.06 1.45
C HIS A 130 -6.84 -8.51 1.22
N LEU A 131 -8.01 -8.71 0.63
CA LEU A 131 -8.60 -10.01 0.37
C LEU A 131 -8.56 -10.31 -1.13
N PHE A 132 -7.95 -11.44 -1.48
CA PHE A 132 -7.86 -11.92 -2.86
C PHE A 132 -8.44 -13.31 -2.96
N VAL A 133 -9.31 -13.54 -3.93
CA VAL A 133 -9.81 -14.88 -4.23
C VAL A 133 -8.79 -15.60 -5.12
N LYS A 134 -8.22 -16.68 -4.62
CA LYS A 134 -7.24 -17.48 -5.33
C LYS A 134 -7.90 -18.49 -6.28
N LYS A 135 -8.96 -19.14 -5.85
CA LYS A 135 -9.73 -20.12 -6.61
C LYS A 135 -11.00 -20.50 -5.90
N TYR A 136 -11.93 -21.09 -6.65
CA TYR A 136 -13.10 -21.78 -6.10
C TYR A 136 -12.96 -23.28 -6.33
N ILE A 137 -13.56 -24.09 -5.44
CA ILE A 137 -13.56 -25.55 -5.52
C ILE A 137 -15.01 -26.02 -5.39
N LEU A 138 -15.47 -26.79 -6.37
CA LEU A 138 -16.81 -27.37 -6.41
C LEU A 138 -16.76 -28.84 -6.01
N ASP A 139 -17.59 -29.23 -5.05
CA ASP A 139 -17.72 -30.62 -4.55
C ASP A 139 -16.38 -31.28 -4.22
N ASP A 140 -15.45 -30.54 -3.63
CA ASP A 140 -14.09 -30.96 -3.24
C ASP A 140 -13.19 -31.44 -4.40
N LYS A 141 -13.58 -31.18 -5.66
CA LYS A 141 -12.92 -31.79 -6.82
C LYS A 141 -12.59 -30.80 -7.92
N LYS A 142 -13.55 -29.98 -8.33
CA LYS A 142 -13.41 -29.15 -9.52
C LYS A 142 -12.95 -27.76 -9.15
N ILE A 143 -11.73 -27.41 -9.55
CA ILE A 143 -11.17 -26.07 -9.40
C ILE A 143 -11.65 -25.19 -10.55
N VAL A 144 -12.14 -23.98 -10.23
CA VAL A 144 -12.61 -22.99 -11.21
C VAL A 144 -12.21 -21.58 -10.77
N VAL A 145 -12.11 -20.66 -11.73
CA VAL A 145 -11.84 -19.23 -11.47
C VAL A 145 -13.15 -18.49 -11.20
N ASN A 146 -14.21 -18.80 -11.93
CA ASN A 146 -15.55 -18.24 -11.72
C ASN A 146 -16.57 -19.38 -11.60
N PRO A 147 -17.22 -19.55 -10.45
CA PRO A 147 -18.19 -20.61 -10.20
C PRO A 147 -19.61 -20.23 -10.64
N VAL A 148 -19.93 -18.96 -10.88
CA VAL A 148 -21.30 -18.48 -11.14
C VAL A 148 -21.89 -19.14 -12.37
N GLY A 149 -23.14 -19.62 -12.27
CA GLY A 149 -23.84 -20.38 -13.31
C GLY A 149 -23.49 -21.88 -13.36
N MET A 150 -22.52 -22.35 -12.57
CA MET A 150 -22.23 -23.77 -12.43
C MET A 150 -23.11 -24.42 -11.37
N LYS A 151 -23.26 -25.77 -11.44
CA LYS A 151 -24.01 -26.52 -10.42
C LYS A 151 -23.06 -27.29 -9.53
N ALA A 152 -23.31 -27.20 -8.20
CA ALA A 152 -22.62 -27.96 -7.18
C ALA A 152 -23.48 -28.14 -5.93
N ASN A 153 -23.10 -29.09 -5.08
CA ASN A 153 -23.69 -29.25 -3.74
C ASN A 153 -22.92 -28.41 -2.72
N LYS A 154 -21.64 -28.27 -2.92
CA LYS A 154 -20.72 -27.53 -2.03
C LYS A 154 -19.86 -26.55 -2.86
N LEU A 155 -19.75 -25.34 -2.36
CA LEU A 155 -18.86 -24.33 -2.89
C LEU A 155 -17.84 -23.94 -1.82
N GLU A 156 -16.55 -24.08 -2.15
CA GLU A 156 -15.43 -23.62 -1.32
C GLU A 156 -14.69 -22.51 -2.07
N ALA A 157 -14.26 -21.48 -1.37
CA ALA A 157 -13.33 -20.47 -1.85
C ALA A 157 -12.03 -20.51 -1.07
N VAL A 158 -10.92 -20.37 -1.76
CA VAL A 158 -9.59 -20.24 -1.20
C VAL A 158 -9.16 -18.79 -1.35
N TYR A 159 -8.91 -18.14 -0.23
CA TYR A 159 -8.53 -16.73 -0.18
C TYR A 159 -7.05 -16.59 0.18
N SER A 160 -6.39 -15.64 -0.43
CA SER A 160 -5.09 -15.11 -0.02
C SER A 160 -5.36 -13.78 0.69
N ILE A 161 -4.93 -13.64 1.93
CA ILE A 161 -5.23 -12.48 2.77
C ILE A 161 -3.93 -11.86 3.24
N VAL A 162 -3.75 -10.57 2.98
CA VAL A 162 -2.68 -9.77 3.56
C VAL A 162 -3.25 -8.94 4.69
N MET A 163 -2.72 -9.12 5.89
CA MET A 163 -3.16 -8.43 7.10
C MET A 163 -2.01 -7.65 7.72
N GLY A 164 -2.27 -6.43 8.17
CA GLY A 164 -1.41 -5.71 9.10
C GLY A 164 -1.59 -6.27 10.52
N ASN A 165 -0.54 -6.27 11.30
CA ASN A 165 -0.63 -6.67 12.72
C ASN A 165 -1.33 -5.59 13.59
N GLU A 166 -1.51 -5.88 14.89
CA GLU A 166 -2.10 -4.91 15.83
C GLU A 166 -1.34 -3.58 15.87
N THR A 167 -0.02 -3.61 15.67
CA THR A 167 0.81 -2.42 15.61
C THR A 167 0.40 -1.54 14.44
N TYR A 168 0.16 -2.12 13.25
CA TYR A 168 -0.33 -1.36 12.09
C TYR A 168 -1.65 -0.66 12.40
N LYS A 169 -2.63 -1.40 12.90
CA LYS A 169 -3.96 -0.88 13.23
C LYS A 169 -3.91 0.19 14.29
N ASN A 170 -3.29 -0.12 15.43
CA ASN A 170 -3.26 0.81 16.58
C ASN A 170 -2.49 2.08 16.22
N VAL A 171 -1.48 1.97 15.37
CA VAL A 171 -0.56 3.03 15.08
C VAL A 171 -1.09 3.94 13.98
N VAL A 172 -1.60 3.39 12.88
CA VAL A 172 -2.09 4.19 11.76
C VAL A 172 -3.51 4.68 12.01
N GLU A 173 -4.41 3.78 12.39
CA GLU A 173 -5.82 4.11 12.62
C GLU A 173 -6.00 5.07 13.80
N TYR A 174 -5.40 4.77 14.97
CA TYR A 174 -5.50 5.65 16.14
C TYR A 174 -4.80 6.99 15.92
N ALA A 175 -3.65 6.99 15.25
CA ALA A 175 -2.92 8.24 15.02
C ALA A 175 -3.65 9.20 14.08
N THR A 176 -4.51 8.70 13.19
CA THR A 176 -5.17 9.52 12.18
C THR A 176 -6.66 9.76 12.44
N LYS A 177 -7.28 8.95 13.33
CA LYS A 177 -8.73 8.97 13.58
C LYS A 177 -9.28 10.31 14.02
N ASP A 178 -8.57 10.99 14.90
CA ASP A 178 -9.03 12.27 15.46
C ASP A 178 -8.99 13.40 14.42
N ILE A 179 -8.17 13.25 13.37
CA ILE A 179 -8.00 14.23 12.30
C ILE A 179 -8.88 13.90 11.10
N LEU A 180 -8.92 12.64 10.70
CA LEU A 180 -9.59 12.21 9.46
C LEU A 180 -11.01 11.71 9.69
N GLY A 181 -11.39 11.35 10.91
CA GLY A 181 -12.69 10.74 11.21
C GLY A 181 -12.81 9.32 10.66
N GLU A 182 -13.91 9.02 9.96
CA GLU A 182 -14.10 7.73 9.27
C GLU A 182 -13.21 7.64 8.04
N ALA A 183 -12.30 6.67 8.01
CA ALA A 183 -11.41 6.39 6.90
C ALA A 183 -11.30 4.88 6.65
N GLU A 184 -11.01 4.52 5.42
CA GLU A 184 -10.65 3.15 5.04
C GLU A 184 -9.14 3.02 4.98
N TYR A 185 -8.60 1.94 5.55
CA TYR A 185 -7.15 1.75 5.71
C TYR A 185 -6.64 0.62 4.82
N TYR A 186 -5.52 0.88 4.15
CA TYR A 186 -4.89 -0.01 3.19
C TYR A 186 -3.39 -0.15 3.44
N ILE A 187 -2.83 -1.29 3.04
CA ILE A 187 -1.39 -1.55 3.07
C ILE A 187 -0.77 -0.95 1.80
N SER A 188 0.15 0.02 1.94
CA SER A 188 0.62 0.85 0.82
C SER A 188 1.26 0.04 -0.31
N PHE A 189 2.15 -0.90 -0.02
CA PHE A 189 2.84 -1.67 -1.07
C PHE A 189 1.90 -2.66 -1.81
N ILE A 190 0.79 -3.09 -1.19
CA ILE A 190 -0.27 -3.84 -1.89
C ILE A 190 -1.07 -2.90 -2.79
N SER A 191 -1.48 -1.74 -2.27
CA SER A 191 -2.22 -0.74 -3.06
C SER A 191 -1.38 -0.23 -4.24
N THR A 192 -0.07 -0.04 -4.05
CA THR A 192 0.85 0.35 -5.12
C THR A 192 0.94 -0.74 -6.19
N ALA A 193 1.08 -2.01 -5.79
CA ALA A 193 1.09 -3.13 -6.72
C ALA A 193 -0.20 -3.20 -7.55
N GLU A 194 -1.36 -3.04 -6.90
CA GLU A 194 -2.66 -3.01 -7.60
C GLU A 194 -2.79 -1.84 -8.58
N ALA A 195 -2.12 -0.73 -8.31
CA ALA A 195 -2.16 0.45 -9.17
C ALA A 195 -1.21 0.36 -10.39
N VAL A 196 -0.08 -0.35 -10.28
CA VAL A 196 0.97 -0.35 -11.31
C VAL A 196 1.05 -1.63 -12.13
N LEU A 197 0.58 -2.77 -11.59
CA LEU A 197 0.62 -4.05 -12.26
C LEU A 197 -0.66 -4.31 -13.06
N SER A 198 -0.49 -4.80 -14.28
CA SER A 198 -1.61 -5.31 -15.07
C SER A 198 -2.09 -6.68 -14.56
N ASN A 199 -3.34 -7.02 -14.86
CA ASN A 199 -3.87 -8.35 -14.54
C ASN A 199 -3.09 -9.48 -15.24
N GLU A 200 -2.57 -9.24 -16.44
CA GLU A 200 -1.76 -10.22 -17.18
C GLU A 200 -0.43 -10.50 -16.47
N GLU A 201 0.25 -9.46 -15.98
CA GLU A 201 1.48 -9.61 -15.20
C GLU A 201 1.21 -10.37 -13.90
N LYS A 202 0.16 -10.01 -13.16
CA LYS A 202 -0.23 -10.70 -11.91
C LYS A 202 -0.63 -12.15 -12.15
N ASP A 203 -1.24 -12.48 -13.28
CA ASP A 203 -1.63 -13.86 -13.63
C ASP A 203 -0.41 -14.72 -13.98
N MET A 204 0.50 -14.20 -14.80
CA MET A 204 1.70 -14.91 -15.26
C MET A 204 2.77 -15.09 -14.18
N GLY A 205 2.78 -14.21 -13.21
CA GLY A 205 3.79 -14.15 -12.15
C GLY A 205 4.69 -12.93 -12.28
N VAL A 206 4.66 -12.06 -11.28
CA VAL A 206 5.44 -10.83 -11.23
C VAL A 206 5.93 -10.54 -9.82
N LEU A 207 7.16 -10.08 -9.71
CA LEU A 207 7.73 -9.59 -8.47
C LEU A 207 7.57 -8.07 -8.41
N HIS A 208 6.75 -7.60 -7.48
CA HIS A 208 6.63 -6.18 -7.16
C HIS A 208 7.62 -5.82 -6.05
N VAL A 209 8.44 -4.81 -6.30
CA VAL A 209 9.42 -4.27 -5.34
C VAL A 209 9.06 -2.83 -5.03
N ASP A 210 8.62 -2.57 -3.82
CA ASP A 210 8.39 -1.23 -3.29
C ASP A 210 9.62 -0.77 -2.49
N LEU A 211 10.45 0.06 -3.12
CA LEU A 211 11.65 0.60 -2.52
C LEU A 211 11.35 1.94 -1.84
N GLY A 212 11.02 1.87 -0.56
CA GLY A 212 10.72 3.04 0.24
C GLY A 212 11.94 3.76 0.81
N TYR A 213 11.70 4.65 1.77
CA TYR A 213 12.79 5.40 2.43
C TYR A 213 13.51 4.58 3.49
N ASN A 214 12.79 3.92 4.39
CA ASN A 214 13.35 3.09 5.47
C ASN A 214 13.22 1.59 5.22
N THR A 215 12.24 1.18 4.45
CA THR A 215 11.89 -0.23 4.24
C THR A 215 11.71 -0.53 2.76
N THR A 216 12.06 -1.73 2.37
CA THR A 216 11.73 -2.30 1.06
C THR A 216 10.78 -3.46 1.26
N SER A 217 9.65 -3.43 0.55
CA SER A 217 8.68 -4.53 0.53
C SER A 217 8.71 -5.23 -0.82
N VAL A 218 8.67 -6.56 -0.78
CA VAL A 218 8.69 -7.40 -1.98
C VAL A 218 7.48 -8.30 -1.94
N THR A 219 6.66 -8.25 -2.98
CA THR A 219 5.45 -9.08 -3.12
C THR A 219 5.51 -9.85 -4.42
N LEU A 220 5.42 -11.17 -4.34
CA LEU A 220 5.27 -12.03 -5.50
C LEU A 220 3.79 -12.27 -5.77
N TYR A 221 3.34 -11.91 -6.96
CA TYR A 221 2.01 -12.23 -7.47
C TYR A 221 2.08 -13.43 -8.41
N TYR A 222 1.09 -14.29 -8.34
CA TYR A 222 0.85 -15.38 -9.28
C TYR A 222 -0.64 -15.73 -9.30
N ALA A 223 -1.18 -16.03 -10.48
CA ALA A 223 -2.62 -16.30 -10.66
C ALA A 223 -3.50 -15.18 -10.06
N ASN A 224 -3.13 -13.91 -10.31
CA ASN A 224 -3.79 -12.68 -9.84
C ASN A 224 -3.86 -12.50 -8.31
N THR A 225 -3.09 -13.25 -7.53
CA THR A 225 -3.08 -13.14 -6.07
C THR A 225 -1.64 -13.00 -5.53
N PRO A 226 -1.43 -12.30 -4.41
CA PRO A 226 -0.16 -12.33 -3.71
C PRO A 226 0.06 -13.74 -3.13
N VAL A 227 1.24 -14.32 -3.37
CA VAL A 227 1.61 -15.67 -2.94
C VAL A 227 2.80 -15.67 -1.99
N GLU A 228 3.60 -14.62 -1.99
CA GLU A 228 4.73 -14.43 -1.08
C GLU A 228 4.89 -12.94 -0.78
N LEU A 229 5.26 -12.65 0.46
CA LEU A 229 5.47 -11.29 0.94
C LEU A 229 6.69 -11.25 1.84
N GLN A 230 7.62 -10.36 1.56
CA GLN A 230 8.78 -10.10 2.41
C GLN A 230 8.98 -8.59 2.59
N ARG A 231 9.48 -8.22 3.76
CA ARG A 231 9.86 -6.86 4.10
C ARG A 231 11.26 -6.86 4.71
N MET A 232 12.05 -5.86 4.38
CA MET A 232 13.40 -5.67 4.89
C MET A 232 13.64 -4.22 5.27
N ASP A 233 14.45 -3.98 6.30
CA ASP A 233 14.85 -2.65 6.78
C ASP A 233 16.07 -2.11 6.03
N MET A 234 16.16 -2.43 4.75
CA MET A 234 17.19 -1.94 3.83
C MET A 234 16.49 -1.17 2.71
N ALA A 235 16.81 0.13 2.56
CA ALA A 235 16.07 1.02 1.67
C ALA A 235 16.90 2.26 1.30
N MET A 236 16.27 3.27 0.70
CA MET A 236 16.96 4.47 0.21
C MET A 236 17.79 5.20 1.27
N LYS A 237 17.37 5.18 2.54
CA LYS A 237 18.15 5.75 3.65
C LYS A 237 19.52 5.10 3.83
N ASN A 238 19.64 3.81 3.52
CA ASN A 238 20.94 3.11 3.58
C ASN A 238 21.84 3.59 2.45
N VAL A 239 21.33 3.75 1.24
CA VAL A 239 22.07 4.33 0.10
C VAL A 239 22.57 5.73 0.44
N ILE A 240 21.73 6.58 1.04
CA ILE A 240 22.12 7.93 1.48
C ILE A 240 23.24 7.87 2.53
N LYS A 241 23.17 6.92 3.47
CA LYS A 241 24.24 6.73 4.46
C LYS A 241 25.56 6.33 3.82
N ASP A 242 25.54 5.42 2.85
CA ASP A 242 26.71 4.98 2.13
C ASP A 242 27.37 6.14 1.35
N ILE A 243 26.55 6.94 0.65
CA ILE A 243 27.02 8.17 -0.03
C ILE A 243 27.65 9.14 0.98
N LYS A 244 26.98 9.38 2.12
CA LYS A 244 27.50 10.23 3.20
C LYS A 244 28.87 9.77 3.67
N GLU A 245 29.06 8.47 3.89
CA GLU A 245 30.31 7.90 4.42
C GLU A 245 31.40 7.96 3.38
N VAL A 246 31.13 7.56 2.13
CA VAL A 246 32.11 7.56 1.03
C VAL A 246 32.55 8.97 0.70
N LEU A 247 31.65 9.93 0.60
CA LEU A 247 31.93 11.32 0.24
C LEU A 247 32.31 12.20 1.44
N LYS A 248 32.23 11.67 2.68
CA LYS A 248 32.49 12.41 3.92
C LYS A 248 31.73 13.73 3.96
N THR A 249 30.41 13.64 3.72
CA THR A 249 29.53 14.79 3.66
C THR A 249 28.42 14.72 4.73
N SER A 250 27.54 15.72 4.79
CA SER A 250 26.36 15.66 5.65
C SER A 250 25.29 14.72 5.06
N PHE A 251 24.38 14.23 5.91
CA PHE A 251 23.26 13.40 5.45
C PHE A 251 22.38 14.16 4.44
N GLN A 252 22.09 15.43 4.73
CA GLN A 252 21.29 16.29 3.85
C GLN A 252 21.94 16.49 2.48
N GLU A 253 23.27 16.68 2.43
CA GLU A 253 23.98 16.81 1.17
C GLU A 253 24.03 15.49 0.39
N ALA A 254 24.22 14.35 1.08
CA ALA A 254 24.14 13.03 0.47
C ALA A 254 22.75 12.75 -0.13
N GLU A 255 21.69 13.12 0.57
CA GLU A 255 20.32 13.01 0.07
C GLU A 255 20.08 13.91 -1.16
N ARG A 256 20.56 15.15 -1.11
CA ARG A 256 20.52 16.06 -2.26
C ARG A 256 21.23 15.48 -3.48
N LEU A 257 22.43 14.94 -3.28
CA LEU A 257 23.22 14.33 -4.34
C LEU A 257 22.49 13.14 -4.96
N LEU A 258 21.94 12.24 -4.13
CA LEU A 258 21.16 11.11 -4.61
C LEU A 258 19.93 11.55 -5.43
N LYS A 259 19.16 12.52 -4.93
CA LYS A 259 17.96 13.02 -5.62
C LYS A 259 18.28 13.78 -6.91
N THR A 260 19.45 14.42 -6.99
CA THR A 260 19.79 15.27 -8.15
C THR A 260 20.56 14.51 -9.23
N TYR A 261 21.44 13.60 -8.83
CA TYR A 261 22.39 12.94 -9.73
C TYR A 261 22.32 11.41 -9.70
N GLY A 262 21.52 10.83 -8.80
CA GLY A 262 21.35 9.38 -8.71
C GLY A 262 20.70 8.81 -9.95
N VAL A 263 21.28 7.72 -10.48
CA VAL A 263 20.72 6.95 -11.60
C VAL A 263 20.61 5.49 -11.19
N ALA A 264 19.54 4.83 -11.57
CA ALA A 264 19.30 3.43 -11.23
C ALA A 264 20.00 2.46 -12.20
N VAL A 265 20.36 2.94 -13.38
CA VAL A 265 21.00 2.14 -14.43
C VAL A 265 22.28 2.86 -14.86
N TYR A 266 23.38 2.10 -14.94
CA TYR A 266 24.62 2.63 -15.53
C TYR A 266 24.36 2.87 -17.02
N LEU A 267 24.28 4.14 -17.39
CA LEU A 267 24.25 4.57 -18.77
C LEU A 267 25.66 5.03 -19.13
N ASP A 268 26.09 4.80 -20.37
CA ASP A 268 27.31 5.40 -20.92
C ASP A 268 27.15 6.94 -20.99
N VAL A 269 27.19 7.58 -19.83
CA VAL A 269 27.17 9.03 -19.69
C VAL A 269 28.60 9.49 -19.49
N GLU A 270 29.05 10.49 -20.23
CA GLU A 270 30.35 11.08 -19.97
C GLU A 270 30.43 11.56 -18.51
N PRO A 271 31.52 11.23 -17.80
CA PRO A 271 31.70 11.65 -16.41
C PRO A 271 31.60 13.17 -16.29
N THR A 272 30.60 13.65 -15.58
CA THR A 272 30.43 15.08 -15.32
C THR A 272 30.86 15.37 -13.89
N PRO A 273 31.81 16.31 -13.65
CA PRO A 273 32.17 16.69 -12.29
C PRO A 273 30.99 17.18 -11.48
N ILE A 274 30.76 16.60 -10.30
CA ILE A 274 29.71 17.01 -9.38
C ILE A 274 30.35 17.72 -8.20
N GLU A 275 29.96 18.98 -7.99
CA GLU A 275 30.37 19.74 -6.81
C GLU A 275 29.48 19.41 -5.61
N TYR A 276 30.08 19.11 -4.46
CA TYR A 276 29.34 18.84 -3.23
C TYR A 276 30.07 19.38 -1.98
N LYS A 277 29.31 19.58 -0.90
CA LYS A 277 29.83 20.10 0.36
C LYS A 277 30.36 18.95 1.25
N GLY A 278 31.65 18.75 1.27
CA GLY A 278 32.32 17.86 2.21
C GLY A 278 32.34 18.43 3.63
N LEU A 279 32.47 17.57 4.65
CA LEU A 279 32.61 17.98 6.07
C LEU A 279 33.87 18.83 6.32
N ASP A 280 34.93 18.62 5.52
CA ASP A 280 36.22 19.32 5.64
C ASP A 280 36.25 20.66 4.90
N LYS A 281 35.13 21.22 4.48
CA LYS A 281 35.00 22.43 3.65
C LYS A 281 35.78 22.37 2.31
N ARG A 282 36.18 21.21 1.87
CA ARG A 282 36.78 20.99 0.55
C ARG A 282 35.67 20.65 -0.44
N SER A 283 35.55 21.41 -1.51
CA SER A 283 34.86 20.96 -2.69
C SER A 283 35.66 19.83 -3.32
N ILE A 284 35.13 18.62 -3.31
CA ILE A 284 35.75 17.49 -3.97
C ILE A 284 35.03 17.28 -5.29
N GLN A 285 35.72 17.30 -6.39
CA GLN A 285 35.20 16.89 -7.69
C GLN A 285 35.31 15.36 -7.76
N LYS A 286 34.24 14.67 -7.92
CA LYS A 286 34.25 13.24 -8.21
C LYS A 286 33.99 13.03 -9.71
N THR A 287 34.87 12.29 -10.34
CA THR A 287 34.88 11.97 -11.77
C THR A 287 34.49 10.52 -12.07
N ASP A 288 33.94 9.78 -11.09
CA ASP A 288 33.55 8.38 -11.28
C ASP A 288 32.13 8.09 -10.73
#